data_c0c4ced1d6e1a53e39382beaa06b6020
#
_entry.id   c0c4ced1d6e1a53e39382beaa06b6020
#
_cell.length_a   1.000
_cell.length_b   1.000
_cell.length_c   1.000
_cell.angle_alpha   90.00
_cell.angle_beta   90.00
_cell.angle_gamma   90.00
#
_symmetry.space_group_name_H-M   'P 1'
#
loop_
_entity.id
_entity.type
_entity.pdbx_description
1 polymer ?
#
loop_
_entity_poly.entity_id
_entity_poly.type
_entity_poly.pdbx_seq_one_letter_code
_entity_poly.pdbx_strand_id
1 'polypeptide(L)'
;MDIDPLSRGIMERAARTLQEGVELLFQGRDILPAGPGDCPLCRWFASLRETLSPQGLREEAPVPAAHRRFHLCLEGARSFREADPGRLAWFLAEAETSARETARDLPTLS
;
A
#
# COMPACT_ATOMS: atom_id res chain seq x y z
N MET A 1 15.50 -14.60 -9.78
CA MET A 1 15.76 -13.27 -10.33
C MET A 1 15.71 -12.26 -9.21
N ASP A 2 16.73 -11.43 -9.10
CA ASP A 2 16.77 -10.42 -8.05
C ASP A 2 16.05 -9.16 -8.49
N ILE A 3 15.40 -8.52 -7.53
CA ILE A 3 14.76 -7.24 -7.74
C ILE A 3 15.86 -6.17 -7.80
N ASP A 4 15.78 -5.29 -8.81
CA ASP A 4 16.72 -4.20 -8.97
C ASP A 4 16.75 -3.32 -7.70
N PRO A 5 17.94 -3.15 -7.06
CA PRO A 5 18.05 -2.35 -5.84
C PRO A 5 17.60 -0.90 -6.00
N LEU A 6 17.84 -0.30 -7.18
CA LEU A 6 17.41 1.08 -7.42
C LEU A 6 15.89 1.19 -7.45
N SER A 7 15.22 0.29 -8.17
CA SER A 7 13.77 0.26 -8.23
C SER A 7 13.16 0.01 -6.85
N ARG A 8 13.76 -0.91 -6.08
CA ARG A 8 13.30 -1.19 -4.73
C ARG A 8 13.42 0.03 -3.83
N GLY A 9 14.54 0.75 -3.90
CA GLY A 9 14.74 1.97 -3.12
C GLY A 9 13.73 3.05 -3.45
N ILE A 10 13.37 3.21 -4.72
CA ILE A 10 12.33 4.15 -5.14
C ILE A 10 10.98 3.72 -4.56
N MET A 11 10.66 2.44 -4.60
CA MET A 11 9.39 1.93 -4.09
C MET A 11 9.31 1.96 -2.57
N GLU A 12 10.43 1.79 -1.86
CA GLU A 12 10.49 1.96 -0.42
C GLU A 12 10.13 3.39 -0.02
N ARG A 13 10.61 4.38 -0.76
CA ARG A 13 10.25 5.78 -0.53
C ARG A 13 8.78 6.03 -0.86
N ALA A 14 8.27 5.43 -1.93
CA ALA A 14 6.86 5.52 -2.28
C ALA A 14 5.98 4.93 -1.18
N ALA A 15 6.37 3.80 -0.60
CA ALA A 15 5.64 3.17 0.50
C ALA A 15 5.59 4.08 1.73
N ARG A 16 6.69 4.75 2.06
CA ARG A 16 6.72 5.71 3.17
C ARG A 16 5.86 6.93 2.88
N THR A 17 5.84 7.40 1.64
CA THR A 17 4.98 8.51 1.22
C THR A 17 3.50 8.14 1.40
N LEU A 18 3.12 6.90 1.09
CA LEU A 18 1.75 6.44 1.32
C LEU A 18 1.42 6.40 2.81
N GLN A 19 2.36 5.97 3.65
CA GLN A 19 2.17 5.96 5.09
C GLN A 19 1.96 7.38 5.63
N GLU A 20 2.76 8.35 5.19
CA GLU A 20 2.60 9.76 5.54
C GLU A 20 1.27 10.30 5.02
N GLY A 21 0.83 9.86 3.84
CA GLY A 21 -0.46 10.24 3.26
C GLY A 21 -1.64 9.82 4.12
N VAL A 22 -1.56 8.67 4.80
CA VAL A 22 -2.62 8.25 5.73
C VAL A 22 -2.71 9.22 6.91
N GLU A 23 -1.58 9.67 7.43
CA GLU A 23 -1.57 10.66 8.51
C GLU A 23 -2.23 11.97 8.07
N LEU A 24 -1.97 12.40 6.84
CA LEU A 24 -2.62 13.59 6.29
C LEU A 24 -4.12 13.37 6.10
N LEU A 25 -4.54 12.16 5.77
CA LEU A 25 -5.95 11.83 5.63
C LEU A 25 -6.68 11.92 6.99
N PHE A 26 -6.04 11.54 8.09
CA PHE A 26 -6.56 11.79 9.44
C PHE A 26 -6.83 13.28 9.69
N GLN A 27 -6.04 14.16 9.06
CA GLN A 27 -6.18 15.60 9.17
C GLN A 27 -7.17 16.18 8.12
N GLY A 28 -7.81 15.35 7.33
CA GLY A 28 -8.76 15.76 6.31
C GLY A 28 -8.14 16.10 4.96
N ARG A 29 -6.85 15.76 4.74
CA ARG A 29 -6.13 16.02 3.49
C ARG A 29 -5.89 14.71 2.74
N ASP A 30 -6.63 14.49 1.68
CA ASP A 30 -6.51 13.27 0.88
C ASP A 30 -5.60 13.51 -0.33
N ILE A 31 -4.33 13.09 -0.20
CA ILE A 31 -3.34 13.13 -1.27
C ILE A 31 -3.01 11.72 -1.77
N LEU A 32 -3.74 10.72 -1.28
CA LEU A 32 -3.49 9.32 -1.61
C LEU A 32 -4.04 8.95 -2.99
N PRO A 33 -3.51 7.88 -3.62
CA PRO A 33 -4.04 7.44 -4.91
C PRO A 33 -5.53 7.18 -4.87
N ALA A 34 -6.24 7.50 -5.95
CA ALA A 34 -7.68 7.27 -6.06
C ALA A 34 -8.01 5.77 -6.01
N GLY A 35 -7.10 4.91 -6.50
CA GLY A 35 -7.28 3.47 -6.46
C GLY A 35 -5.99 2.77 -6.87
N PRO A 36 -6.01 1.41 -6.92
CA PRO A 36 -4.81 0.65 -7.29
C PRO A 36 -4.23 1.03 -8.65
N GLY A 37 -5.06 1.44 -9.60
CA GLY A 37 -4.59 1.83 -10.93
C GLY A 37 -3.70 3.07 -10.94
N ASP A 38 -3.84 3.94 -9.93
CA ASP A 38 -3.04 5.16 -9.79
C ASP A 38 -1.90 5.01 -8.79
N CYS A 39 -1.74 3.82 -8.21
CA CYS A 39 -0.73 3.58 -7.20
C CYS A 39 0.54 3.01 -7.83
N PRO A 40 1.70 3.68 -7.69
CA PRO A 40 2.95 3.17 -8.25
C PRO A 40 3.36 1.82 -7.67
N LEU A 41 3.08 1.55 -6.40
CA LEU A 41 3.38 0.26 -5.78
C LEU A 41 2.55 -0.86 -6.39
N CYS A 42 1.26 -0.63 -6.62
CA CYS A 42 0.41 -1.65 -7.25
C CYS A 42 0.90 -2.00 -8.65
N ARG A 43 1.29 -1.00 -9.42
CA ARG A 43 1.83 -1.21 -10.77
C ARG A 43 3.17 -1.94 -10.73
N TRP A 44 4.01 -1.61 -9.76
CA TRP A 44 5.31 -2.27 -9.60
C TRP A 44 5.13 -3.74 -9.21
N PHE A 45 4.25 -4.05 -8.26
CA PHE A 45 3.95 -5.43 -7.89
C PHE A 45 3.39 -6.23 -9.07
N ALA A 46 2.50 -5.63 -9.86
CA ALA A 46 1.98 -6.28 -11.06
C ALA A 46 3.09 -6.58 -12.07
N SER A 47 3.99 -5.62 -12.28
CA SER A 47 5.14 -5.80 -13.18
C SER A 47 6.06 -6.92 -12.68
N LEU A 48 6.32 -7.00 -11.37
CA LEU A 48 7.13 -8.07 -10.80
C LEU A 48 6.50 -9.44 -11.01
N ARG A 49 5.18 -9.55 -10.88
CA ARG A 49 4.48 -10.82 -11.11
C ARG A 49 4.61 -11.30 -12.55
N GLU A 50 4.67 -10.36 -13.51
CA GLU A 50 4.84 -10.71 -14.92
C GLU A 50 6.27 -11.16 -15.24
N THR A 51 7.26 -10.62 -14.56
CA THR A 51 8.68 -10.88 -14.86
C THR A 51 9.29 -12.00 -14.01
N LEU A 52 8.77 -12.23 -12.81
CA LEU A 52 9.27 -13.28 -11.94
C LEU A 52 8.57 -14.61 -12.25
N SER A 53 9.27 -15.70 -11.94
CA SER A 53 8.69 -17.04 -12.08
C SER A 53 7.49 -17.23 -11.15
N PRO A 54 6.72 -18.33 -11.31
CA PRO A 54 5.61 -18.61 -10.39
C PRO A 54 6.00 -18.69 -8.92
N GLN A 55 7.27 -18.96 -8.61
CA GLN A 55 7.78 -18.96 -7.24
C GLN A 55 8.18 -17.55 -6.77
N GLY A 56 8.09 -16.54 -7.64
CA GLY A 56 8.45 -15.18 -7.30
C GLY A 56 7.39 -14.48 -6.46
N LEU A 57 6.93 -13.33 -6.92
CA LEU A 57 5.98 -12.54 -6.14
C LEU A 57 4.56 -13.06 -6.29
N ARG A 58 3.95 -13.49 -5.19
CA ARG A 58 2.57 -13.94 -5.14
C ARG A 58 1.69 -12.89 -4.49
N GLU A 59 0.39 -12.86 -4.86
CA GLU A 59 -0.56 -11.90 -4.26
C GLU A 59 -0.72 -12.13 -2.75
N GLU A 60 -0.68 -13.39 -2.30
CA GLU A 60 -0.80 -13.74 -0.89
C GLU A 60 0.50 -13.58 -0.09
N ALA A 61 1.63 -13.23 -0.74
CA ALA A 61 2.87 -12.93 -0.04
C ALA A 61 2.65 -11.75 0.92
N PRO A 62 3.38 -11.70 2.07
CA PRO A 62 3.08 -10.71 3.12
C PRO A 62 3.08 -9.26 2.63
N VAL A 63 4.05 -8.86 1.80
CA VAL A 63 4.14 -7.46 1.37
C VAL A 63 3.03 -7.08 0.39
N PRO A 64 2.78 -7.83 -0.70
CA PRO A 64 1.64 -7.53 -1.57
C PRO A 64 0.30 -7.62 -0.85
N ALA A 65 0.13 -8.58 0.06
CA ALA A 65 -1.11 -8.73 0.82
C ALA A 65 -1.36 -7.53 1.73
N ALA A 66 -0.32 -7.05 2.43
CA ALA A 66 -0.43 -5.86 3.28
C ALA A 66 -0.80 -4.63 2.44
N HIS A 67 -0.20 -4.48 1.27
CA HIS A 67 -0.49 -3.35 0.39
C HIS A 67 -1.91 -3.42 -0.18
N ARG A 68 -2.38 -4.62 -0.54
CA ARG A 68 -3.77 -4.79 -0.98
C ARG A 68 -4.75 -4.43 0.13
N ARG A 69 -4.48 -4.87 1.37
CA ARG A 69 -5.29 -4.51 2.52
C ARG A 69 -5.31 -3.00 2.73
N PHE A 70 -4.18 -2.32 2.52
CA PHE A 70 -4.11 -0.87 2.57
C PHE A 70 -5.15 -0.23 1.64
N HIS A 71 -5.22 -0.65 0.40
CA HIS A 71 -6.19 -0.11 -0.56
C HIS A 71 -7.63 -0.41 -0.18
N LEU A 72 -7.91 -1.61 0.33
CA LEU A 72 -9.26 -1.97 0.78
C LEU A 72 -9.69 -1.11 1.96
N CYS A 73 -8.80 -0.88 2.92
CA CYS A 73 -9.09 -0.05 4.08
C CYS A 73 -9.23 1.43 3.69
N LEU A 74 -8.44 1.89 2.73
CA LEU A 74 -8.54 3.26 2.22
C LEU A 74 -9.88 3.49 1.53
N GLU A 75 -10.32 2.54 0.71
CA GLU A 75 -11.63 2.58 0.07
C GLU A 75 -12.74 2.62 1.11
N GLY A 76 -12.65 1.78 2.15
CA GLY A 76 -13.60 1.78 3.26
C GLY A 76 -13.62 3.12 3.98
N ALA A 77 -12.46 3.71 4.27
CA ALA A 77 -12.37 5.01 4.91
C ALA A 77 -13.08 6.09 4.08
N ARG A 78 -12.85 6.11 2.78
CA ARG A 78 -13.48 7.07 1.89
C ARG A 78 -15.00 6.88 1.80
N SER A 79 -15.46 5.62 1.84
CA SER A 79 -16.88 5.29 1.77
C SER A 79 -17.65 5.70 3.02
N PHE A 80 -17.02 5.65 4.20
CA PHE A 80 -17.67 5.94 5.47
C PHE A 80 -17.33 7.31 6.05
N ARG A 81 -16.63 8.14 5.30
CA ARG A 81 -16.07 9.42 5.78
C ARG A 81 -17.12 10.33 6.43
N GLU A 82 -18.34 10.40 5.87
CA GLU A 82 -19.38 11.27 6.38
C GLU A 82 -20.49 10.50 7.11
N ALA A 83 -20.59 9.18 6.89
CA ALA A 83 -21.69 8.39 7.38
C ALA A 83 -21.46 7.78 8.76
N ASP A 84 -20.21 7.40 9.08
CA ASP A 84 -19.91 6.68 10.33
C ASP A 84 -18.49 6.99 10.80
N PRO A 85 -18.34 7.97 11.72
CA PRO A 85 -17.01 8.34 12.22
C PRO A 85 -16.24 7.22 12.91
N GLY A 86 -16.95 6.28 13.57
CA GLY A 86 -16.30 5.14 14.21
C GLY A 86 -15.69 4.19 13.19
N ARG A 87 -16.42 3.89 12.13
CA ARG A 87 -15.88 3.07 11.02
C ARG A 87 -14.77 3.77 10.28
N LEU A 88 -14.89 5.08 10.07
CA LEU A 88 -13.82 5.87 9.46
C LEU A 88 -12.54 5.72 10.25
N ALA A 89 -12.59 5.91 11.57
CA ALA A 89 -11.40 5.80 12.43
C ALA A 89 -10.80 4.41 12.35
N TRP A 90 -11.63 3.36 12.34
CA TRP A 90 -11.16 1.98 12.24
C TRP A 90 -10.45 1.73 10.91
N PHE A 91 -11.05 2.14 9.80
CA PHE A 91 -10.44 1.95 8.47
C PHE A 91 -9.14 2.72 8.33
N LEU A 92 -9.07 3.94 8.86
CA LEU A 92 -7.84 4.73 8.83
C LEU A 92 -6.72 4.08 9.65
N ALA A 93 -7.04 3.56 10.83
CA ALA A 93 -6.07 2.86 11.66
C ALA A 93 -5.53 1.61 10.96
N GLU A 94 -6.43 0.84 10.32
CA GLU A 94 -6.02 -0.35 9.57
C GLU A 94 -5.21 0.01 8.32
N ALA A 95 -5.56 1.09 7.64
CA ALA A 95 -4.80 1.57 6.49
C ALA A 95 -3.38 1.98 6.92
N GLU A 96 -3.26 2.69 8.05
CA GLU A 96 -1.96 3.08 8.59
C GLU A 96 -1.11 1.86 8.94
N THR A 97 -1.69 0.88 9.62
CA THR A 97 -0.99 -0.36 9.97
C THR A 97 -0.51 -1.09 8.73
N SER A 98 -1.36 -1.23 7.72
CA SER A 98 -1.03 -1.90 6.47
C SER A 98 0.06 -1.15 5.70
N ALA A 99 0.01 0.18 5.67
CA ALA A 99 1.02 1.00 5.02
C ALA A 99 2.38 0.86 5.74
N ARG A 100 2.35 0.82 7.07
CA ARG A 100 3.56 0.65 7.88
C ARG A 100 4.19 -0.72 7.65
N GLU A 101 3.37 -1.78 7.61
CA GLU A 101 3.85 -3.13 7.33
C GLU A 101 4.48 -3.21 5.94
N THR A 102 3.86 -2.60 4.93
CA THR A 102 4.39 -2.55 3.58
C THR A 102 5.75 -1.86 3.55
N ALA A 103 5.86 -0.70 4.17
CA ALA A 103 7.11 0.06 4.19
C ALA A 103 8.21 -0.69 4.95
N ARG A 104 7.85 -1.34 6.05
CA ARG A 104 8.80 -2.09 6.89
C ARG A 104 9.33 -3.32 6.16
N ASP A 105 8.46 -4.06 5.49
CA ASP A 105 8.79 -5.38 4.95
C ASP A 105 9.20 -5.34 3.47
N LEU A 106 9.01 -4.20 2.79
CA LEU A 106 9.39 -4.06 1.39
C LEU A 106 10.86 -4.41 1.13
N PRO A 107 11.83 -4.00 1.98
CA PRO A 107 13.24 -4.36 1.78
C PRO A 107 13.52 -5.86 1.81
N THR A 108 12.60 -6.67 2.35
CA THR A 108 12.77 -8.13 2.40
C THR A 108 12.47 -8.82 1.08
N LEU A 109 11.88 -8.12 0.11
CA LEU A 109 11.62 -8.66 -1.22
C LEU A 109 12.92 -8.90 -1.96
N SER A 110 13.02 -10.08 -2.56
CA SER A 110 14.20 -10.47 -3.34
C SER A 110 13.81 -11.21 -4.62
#